data_55441a0de7ed89b809cf6bede39bdbdf
#
_entry.id   55441a0de7ed89b809cf6bede39bdbdf
#
_cell.length_a   1.000
_cell.length_b   1.000
_cell.length_c   1.000
_cell.angle_alpha   90.00
_cell.angle_beta   90.00
_cell.angle_gamma   90.00
#
_symmetry.space_group_name_H-M   'P 1'
#
loop_
_entity.id
_entity.type
_entity.pdbx_description
1 polymer ?
#
loop_
_entity_poly.entity_id
_entity_poly.type
_entity_poly.pdbx_seq_one_letter_code
_entity_poly.pdbx_strand_id
1 'polypeptide(L)'
;MNKLFFLLLTVVPFCGLQAQELNCQVNIVVDNKVEVSSTEQEIINQMKQSITEIMNNTAWTKDKFKIEERINCNLQIQIREIPATGAYRGDIQVSSVRPAFNSSYNSTVFNFQDENFQASFSRGAVLNYVPNQYRDNLTSILAFYAYFIIGMDYDSFSLKGGTPYFQEAQQIVTLAQTGGAAGWKSSESNKRNRFYLVDNMLQPVFEPFRVCIYQYHRLGIDQLYDKKEEGKKAISAAFNLLSPIMATRPNTVNVVSFLFGKTTELKNIFSDSELKDKQDLVNLLKKLDPANNTLYSTILD
;
A
#
# COMPACT_ATOMS: atom_id res chain seq x y z
N MET A 1 -35.79 56.66 26.47
CA MET A 1 -34.36 56.26 26.32
C MET A 1 -34.33 54.75 26.00
N ASN A 2 -34.36 54.41 24.70
CA ASN A 2 -34.32 53.01 24.26
C ASN A 2 -32.87 52.63 24.07
N LYS A 3 -32.39 51.67 24.87
CA LYS A 3 -31.06 51.04 24.70
C LYS A 3 -31.23 49.88 23.69
N LEU A 4 -30.74 50.09 22.46
CA LEU A 4 -30.62 49.08 21.44
C LEU A 4 -29.41 48.20 21.77
N PHE A 5 -29.64 46.94 22.17
CA PHE A 5 -28.57 45.97 22.41
C PHE A 5 -28.24 45.30 21.04
N PHE A 6 -27.08 45.67 20.47
CA PHE A 6 -26.55 45.02 19.25
C PHE A 6 -25.93 43.70 19.66
N LEU A 7 -26.61 42.60 19.35
CA LEU A 7 -26.07 41.22 19.51
C LEU A 7 -25.13 40.95 18.35
N LEU A 8 -23.81 41.05 18.58
CA LEU A 8 -22.77 40.71 17.62
C LEU A 8 -22.69 39.20 17.52
N LEU A 9 -23.33 38.60 16.49
CA LEU A 9 -23.26 37.19 16.19
C LEU A 9 -21.91 36.89 15.54
N THR A 10 -20.91 36.44 16.31
CA THR A 10 -19.64 35.96 15.79
C THR A 10 -19.85 34.63 15.10
N VAL A 11 -19.92 34.66 13.77
CA VAL A 11 -19.83 33.45 12.92
C VAL A 11 -18.40 32.95 13.00
N VAL A 12 -18.16 31.98 13.86
CA VAL A 12 -16.90 31.21 13.85
C VAL A 12 -16.93 30.33 12.59
N PRO A 13 -16.02 30.57 11.64
CA PRO A 13 -15.94 29.62 10.50
C PRO A 13 -15.53 28.26 11.07
N PHE A 14 -16.43 27.29 11.00
CA PHE A 14 -16.10 25.89 11.16
C PHE A 14 -15.15 25.54 10.00
N CYS A 15 -13.85 25.73 10.18
CA CYS A 15 -12.85 25.02 9.38
C CYS A 15 -13.07 23.54 9.65
N GLY A 16 -13.87 22.91 8.81
CA GLY A 16 -14.01 21.47 8.81
C GLY A 16 -12.62 20.89 8.68
N LEU A 17 -12.13 20.23 9.72
CA LEU A 17 -10.98 19.36 9.66
C LEU A 17 -11.35 18.30 8.59
N GLN A 18 -10.86 18.51 7.37
CA GLN A 18 -10.95 17.48 6.34
C GLN A 18 -10.06 16.34 6.84
N ALA A 19 -10.68 15.28 7.29
CA ALA A 19 -9.95 14.09 7.63
C ALA A 19 -9.39 13.51 6.34
N GLN A 20 -8.06 13.43 6.27
CA GLN A 20 -7.36 12.81 5.16
C GLN A 20 -7.42 11.28 5.33
N GLU A 21 -7.32 10.55 4.23
CA GLU A 21 -7.54 9.12 4.17
C GLU A 21 -6.41 8.32 4.81
N LEU A 22 -5.17 8.83 4.75
CA LEU A 22 -3.97 8.11 5.18
C LEU A 22 -3.49 8.57 6.57
N ASN A 23 -2.99 7.61 7.34
CA ASN A 23 -2.15 7.80 8.51
C ASN A 23 -0.79 7.15 8.21
N CYS A 24 0.04 7.87 7.46
CA CYS A 24 1.29 7.38 6.91
C CYS A 24 2.47 7.73 7.80
N GLN A 25 3.20 6.71 8.24
CA GLN A 25 4.49 6.87 8.89
C GLN A 25 5.59 6.81 7.83
N VAL A 26 6.51 7.79 7.86
CA VAL A 26 7.62 7.88 6.90
C VAL A 26 8.94 7.74 7.66
N ASN A 27 9.79 6.84 7.16
CA ASN A 27 11.15 6.71 7.63
C ASN A 27 12.13 6.72 6.45
N ILE A 28 13.25 7.43 6.61
CA ILE A 28 14.33 7.45 5.62
C ILE A 28 15.60 7.01 6.32
N VAL A 29 16.26 6.00 5.74
CA VAL A 29 17.54 5.46 6.23
C VAL A 29 18.55 5.57 5.10
N VAL A 30 19.74 6.01 5.40
CA VAL A 30 20.86 6.01 4.45
C VAL A 30 21.72 4.79 4.71
N ASP A 31 22.14 4.11 3.64
CA ASP A 31 23.04 2.96 3.74
C ASP A 31 24.38 3.41 4.37
N ASN A 32 24.92 2.60 5.27
CA ASN A 32 26.16 2.91 6.00
C ASN A 32 27.40 3.12 5.10
N LYS A 33 27.30 2.70 3.84
CA LYS A 33 28.37 2.89 2.84
C LYS A 33 28.31 4.26 2.16
N VAL A 34 27.27 5.04 2.38
CA VAL A 34 27.05 6.34 1.76
C VAL A 34 27.49 7.42 2.73
N GLU A 35 28.47 8.22 2.32
CA GLU A 35 28.91 9.38 3.09
C GLU A 35 27.87 10.51 2.97
N VAL A 36 27.46 11.06 4.12
CA VAL A 36 26.43 12.11 4.19
C VAL A 36 27.02 13.32 4.91
N SER A 37 27.07 14.45 4.22
CA SER A 37 27.43 15.73 4.84
C SER A 37 26.29 16.22 5.75
N SER A 38 26.61 17.14 6.68
CA SER A 38 25.59 17.79 7.52
C SER A 38 24.51 18.50 6.70
N THR A 39 24.90 19.16 5.62
CA THR A 39 23.96 19.82 4.69
C THR A 39 23.03 18.81 4.02
N GLU A 40 23.57 17.69 3.57
CA GLU A 40 22.75 16.62 2.94
C GLU A 40 21.78 16.00 3.95
N GLN A 41 22.22 15.81 5.19
CA GLN A 41 21.36 15.31 6.27
C GLN A 41 20.16 16.23 6.54
N GLU A 42 20.37 17.56 6.49
CA GLU A 42 19.29 18.53 6.60
C GLU A 42 18.29 18.41 5.44
N ILE A 43 18.78 18.24 4.20
CA ILE A 43 17.92 18.05 3.01
C ILE A 43 17.08 16.78 3.15
N ILE A 44 17.70 15.68 3.59
CA ILE A 44 17.01 14.40 3.84
C ILE A 44 15.93 14.54 4.90
N ASN A 45 16.20 15.27 5.99
CA ASN A 45 15.22 15.52 7.04
C ASN A 45 14.04 16.38 6.53
N GLN A 46 14.29 17.41 5.72
CA GLN A 46 13.25 18.20 5.08
C GLN A 46 12.44 17.37 4.08
N MET A 47 13.09 16.50 3.29
CA MET A 47 12.42 15.57 2.39
C MET A 47 11.47 14.63 3.16
N LYS A 48 11.93 14.07 4.28
CA LYS A 48 11.09 13.22 5.16
C LYS A 48 9.84 13.97 5.63
N GLN A 49 10.00 15.21 6.08
CA GLN A 49 8.89 16.06 6.52
C GLN A 49 7.91 16.32 5.37
N SER A 50 8.41 16.73 4.20
CA SER A 50 7.57 17.02 3.02
C SER A 50 6.84 15.78 2.53
N ILE A 51 7.47 14.58 2.56
CA ILE A 51 6.81 13.32 2.26
C ILE A 51 5.69 13.02 3.27
N THR A 52 5.96 13.23 4.56
CA THR A 52 4.95 13.03 5.61
C THR A 52 3.76 13.97 5.41
N GLU A 53 4.02 15.23 5.09
CA GLU A 53 2.99 16.24 4.85
C GLU A 53 2.13 15.91 3.62
N ILE A 54 2.74 15.59 2.46
CA ILE A 54 1.96 15.27 1.25
C ILE A 54 1.12 13.99 1.44
N MET A 55 1.66 12.95 2.07
CA MET A 55 0.94 11.70 2.28
C MET A 55 -0.26 11.88 3.22
N ASN A 56 -0.10 12.66 4.30
CA ASN A 56 -1.10 12.78 5.36
C ASN A 56 -2.03 14.00 5.21
N ASN A 57 -1.65 15.02 4.43
CA ASN A 57 -2.40 16.27 4.34
C ASN A 57 -3.06 16.49 2.96
N THR A 58 -2.79 15.63 1.97
CA THR A 58 -3.51 15.67 0.69
C THR A 58 -4.83 14.94 0.82
N ALA A 59 -5.91 15.54 0.33
CA ALA A 59 -7.19 14.86 0.13
C ALA A 59 -7.11 14.02 -1.16
N TRP A 60 -6.87 12.72 -1.02
CA TRP A 60 -6.71 11.80 -2.14
C TRP A 60 -8.05 11.40 -2.76
N THR A 61 -9.12 11.47 -1.98
CA THR A 61 -10.48 11.12 -2.40
C THR A 61 -11.47 12.24 -2.08
N LYS A 62 -12.74 12.02 -2.40
CA LYS A 62 -13.86 12.89 -1.99
C LYS A 62 -14.55 12.38 -0.73
N ASP A 63 -14.16 11.23 -0.23
CA ASP A 63 -14.74 10.59 0.93
C ASP A 63 -14.22 11.26 2.22
N LYS A 64 -15.04 11.19 3.25
CA LYS A 64 -14.69 11.77 4.55
C LYS A 64 -14.35 10.67 5.53
N PHE A 65 -13.10 10.60 5.92
CA PHE A 65 -12.61 9.66 6.92
C PHE A 65 -12.61 10.31 8.29
N LYS A 66 -13.03 9.59 9.31
CA LYS A 66 -12.73 9.96 10.69
C LYS A 66 -11.29 9.59 10.99
N ILE A 67 -10.74 10.15 12.09
CA ILE A 67 -9.34 9.90 12.47
C ILE A 67 -9.07 8.40 12.67
N GLU A 68 -10.01 7.69 13.28
CA GLU A 68 -9.95 6.23 13.52
C GLU A 68 -10.17 5.37 12.27
N GLU A 69 -10.71 5.95 11.18
CA GLU A 69 -10.95 5.27 9.91
C GLU A 69 -9.76 5.41 8.94
N ARG A 70 -8.76 6.23 9.28
CA ARG A 70 -7.59 6.44 8.43
C ARG A 70 -6.83 5.15 8.20
N ILE A 71 -6.37 4.96 6.97
CA ILE A 71 -5.60 3.80 6.57
C ILE A 71 -4.18 3.91 7.11
N ASN A 72 -3.83 3.02 8.02
CA ASN A 72 -2.48 2.96 8.57
C ASN A 72 -1.51 2.40 7.52
N CYS A 73 -0.50 3.19 7.16
CA CYS A 73 0.52 2.78 6.22
C CYS A 73 1.91 3.27 6.61
N ASN A 74 2.92 2.64 6.03
CA ASN A 74 4.32 2.97 6.29
C ASN A 74 5.09 3.04 4.98
N LEU A 75 5.93 4.07 4.84
CA LEU A 75 6.92 4.23 3.79
C LEU A 75 8.30 4.22 4.43
N GLN A 76 9.08 3.18 4.16
CA GLN A 76 10.48 3.11 4.57
C GLN A 76 11.37 3.24 3.34
N ILE A 77 12.06 4.37 3.21
CA ILE A 77 12.97 4.66 2.12
C ILE A 77 14.39 4.34 2.58
N GLN A 78 15.08 3.51 1.81
CA GLN A 78 16.50 3.23 1.99
C GLN A 78 17.29 3.90 0.87
N ILE A 79 18.05 4.94 1.18
CA ILE A 79 18.94 5.61 0.24
C ILE A 79 20.22 4.77 0.13
N ARG A 80 20.51 4.28 -1.07
CA ARG A 80 21.69 3.47 -1.38
C ARG A 80 22.79 4.27 -2.11
N GLU A 81 22.40 5.36 -2.77
CA GLU A 81 23.31 6.23 -3.52
C GLU A 81 22.83 7.68 -3.44
N ILE A 82 23.77 8.61 -3.37
CA ILE A 82 23.60 10.05 -3.52
C ILE A 82 24.48 10.51 -4.69
N PRO A 83 24.00 10.39 -5.95
CA PRO A 83 24.81 10.72 -7.13
C PRO A 83 25.22 12.20 -7.20
N ALA A 84 24.44 13.09 -6.61
CA ALA A 84 24.70 14.52 -6.46
C ALA A 84 23.87 15.05 -5.28
N THR A 85 24.23 16.20 -4.75
CA THR A 85 23.48 16.87 -3.68
C THR A 85 22.00 16.98 -4.04
N GLY A 86 21.13 16.46 -3.18
CA GLY A 86 19.67 16.44 -3.40
C GLY A 86 19.18 15.42 -4.44
N ALA A 87 20.05 14.51 -4.92
CA ALA A 87 19.65 13.42 -5.80
C ALA A 87 19.86 12.08 -5.09
N TYR A 88 18.81 11.25 -5.02
CA TYR A 88 18.76 10.02 -4.24
C TYR A 88 18.33 8.84 -5.08
N ARG A 89 18.97 7.69 -4.87
CA ARG A 89 18.57 6.40 -5.42
C ARG A 89 18.56 5.34 -4.33
N GLY A 90 17.65 4.37 -4.46
CA GLY A 90 17.54 3.28 -3.49
C GLY A 90 16.24 2.52 -3.64
N ASP A 91 15.71 2.06 -2.51
CA ASP A 91 14.49 1.28 -2.43
C ASP A 91 13.45 2.01 -1.57
N ILE A 92 12.19 1.70 -1.80
CA ILE A 92 11.10 2.07 -0.92
C ILE A 92 10.27 0.84 -0.57
N GLN A 93 10.16 0.54 0.74
CA GLN A 93 9.23 -0.44 1.27
C GLN A 93 7.92 0.27 1.60
N VAL A 94 6.84 -0.21 1.00
CA VAL A 94 5.49 0.33 1.20
C VAL A 94 4.63 -0.74 1.83
N SER A 95 3.97 -0.43 2.94
CA SER A 95 3.04 -1.35 3.58
C SER A 95 1.80 -0.63 4.07
N SER A 96 0.67 -1.34 4.07
CA SER A 96 -0.57 -0.89 4.70
C SER A 96 -1.25 -2.03 5.45
N VAL A 97 -1.98 -1.67 6.51
CA VAL A 97 -2.71 -2.61 7.35
C VAL A 97 -4.13 -2.10 7.59
N ARG A 98 -5.04 -3.01 7.83
CA ARG A 98 -6.40 -2.71 8.27
C ARG A 98 -6.74 -3.46 9.57
N PRO A 99 -7.55 -2.87 10.47
CA PRO A 99 -8.04 -3.57 11.64
C PRO A 99 -8.98 -4.72 11.25
N ALA A 100 -8.84 -5.86 11.90
CA ALA A 100 -9.81 -6.96 11.82
C ALA A 100 -11.04 -6.64 12.67
N PHE A 101 -12.23 -7.04 12.20
CA PHE A 101 -13.47 -6.77 12.91
C PHE A 101 -13.42 -7.27 14.35
N ASN A 102 -13.82 -6.41 15.28
CA ASN A 102 -13.92 -6.67 16.72
C ASN A 102 -12.64 -7.28 17.35
N SER A 103 -11.49 -6.87 16.88
CA SER A 103 -10.16 -7.35 17.31
C SER A 103 -9.17 -6.20 17.36
N SER A 104 -8.13 -6.33 18.20
CA SER A 104 -6.97 -5.44 18.19
C SER A 104 -5.93 -5.80 17.11
N TYR A 105 -6.19 -6.85 16.33
CA TYR A 105 -5.28 -7.32 15.29
C TYR A 105 -5.40 -6.47 14.03
N ASN A 106 -4.24 -6.12 13.45
CA ASN A 106 -4.15 -5.44 12.16
C ASN A 106 -3.64 -6.42 11.09
N SER A 107 -4.48 -6.70 10.11
CA SER A 107 -4.14 -7.55 8.96
C SER A 107 -3.40 -6.74 7.90
N THR A 108 -2.28 -7.26 7.38
CA THR A 108 -1.55 -6.64 6.30
C THR A 108 -2.35 -6.71 5.00
N VAL A 109 -2.69 -5.57 4.42
CA VAL A 109 -3.39 -5.49 3.13
C VAL A 109 -2.42 -5.41 1.97
N PHE A 110 -1.36 -4.63 2.14
CA PHE A 110 -0.34 -4.43 1.12
C PHE A 110 1.05 -4.42 1.76
N ASN A 111 2.02 -5.07 1.10
CA ASN A 111 3.42 -5.05 1.49
C ASN A 111 4.29 -5.27 0.25
N PHE A 112 5.04 -4.24 -0.16
CA PHE A 112 5.82 -4.29 -1.39
C PHE A 112 7.13 -3.52 -1.25
N GLN A 113 8.23 -4.13 -1.70
CA GLN A 113 9.51 -3.48 -1.85
C GLN A 113 9.72 -3.09 -3.32
N ASP A 114 9.82 -1.79 -3.55
CA ASP A 114 10.12 -1.19 -4.85
C ASP A 114 11.60 -0.79 -4.91
N GLU A 115 12.35 -1.47 -5.74
CA GLU A 115 13.79 -1.24 -5.93
C GLU A 115 14.09 -0.05 -6.86
N ASN A 116 13.06 0.62 -7.37
CA ASN A 116 13.19 1.70 -8.34
C ASN A 116 12.93 3.08 -7.71
N PHE A 117 13.32 3.28 -6.45
CA PHE A 117 13.22 4.59 -5.83
C PHE A 117 14.30 5.52 -6.39
N GLN A 118 13.86 6.60 -7.00
CA GLN A 118 14.71 7.69 -7.47
C GLN A 118 14.02 9.02 -7.18
N ALA A 119 14.70 9.92 -6.48
CA ALA A 119 14.17 11.20 -6.08
C ALA A 119 15.17 12.33 -6.31
N SER A 120 14.65 13.51 -6.60
CA SER A 120 15.39 14.77 -6.51
C SER A 120 14.64 15.67 -5.54
N PHE A 121 15.34 16.21 -4.55
CA PHE A 121 14.78 17.09 -3.56
C PHE A 121 15.80 18.14 -3.14
N SER A 122 15.46 19.42 -3.20
CA SER A 122 16.33 20.52 -2.80
C SER A 122 15.82 21.18 -1.53
N ARG A 123 16.70 21.89 -0.83
CA ARG A 123 16.36 22.64 0.39
C ARG A 123 15.16 23.59 0.11
N GLY A 124 14.16 23.52 0.94
CA GLY A 124 12.94 24.34 0.82
C GLY A 124 11.98 23.93 -0.30
N ALA A 125 12.21 22.81 -0.98
CA ALA A 125 11.26 22.30 -1.97
C ALA A 125 9.94 21.89 -1.30
N VAL A 126 8.82 22.18 -1.98
CA VAL A 126 7.47 21.79 -1.57
C VAL A 126 6.95 20.75 -2.55
N LEU A 127 6.56 19.60 -2.03
CA LEU A 127 5.91 18.55 -2.81
C LEU A 127 4.43 18.90 -2.99
N ASN A 128 3.97 18.91 -4.23
CA ASN A 128 2.57 19.20 -4.55
C ASN A 128 2.09 18.32 -5.69
N TYR A 129 1.15 17.43 -5.40
CA TYR A 129 0.48 16.61 -6.40
C TYR A 129 -0.61 17.40 -7.11
N VAL A 130 -0.59 17.38 -8.43
CA VAL A 130 -1.65 17.94 -9.27
C VAL A 130 -2.17 16.84 -10.18
N PRO A 131 -3.46 16.49 -10.12
CA PRO A 131 -4.06 15.47 -10.98
C PRO A 131 -3.76 15.71 -12.44
N ASN A 132 -3.51 14.65 -13.19
CA ASN A 132 -3.23 14.67 -14.63
C ASN A 132 -1.98 15.44 -15.05
N GLN A 133 -1.04 15.67 -14.13
CA GLN A 133 0.24 16.33 -14.45
C GLN A 133 1.42 15.54 -13.87
N TYR A 134 2.45 15.31 -14.69
CA TYR A 134 3.77 14.91 -14.21
C TYR A 134 4.55 16.16 -13.80
N ARG A 135 5.00 16.23 -12.56
CA ARG A 135 5.86 17.30 -12.06
C ARG A 135 7.28 16.81 -11.79
N ASP A 136 7.40 15.77 -11.00
CA ASP A 136 8.66 15.14 -10.64
C ASP A 136 8.42 13.67 -10.28
N ASN A 137 9.50 12.90 -10.21
CA ASN A 137 9.41 11.47 -9.94
C ASN A 137 9.02 11.17 -8.50
N LEU A 138 9.51 11.95 -7.51
CA LEU A 138 9.19 11.73 -6.10
C LEU A 138 7.70 11.90 -5.83
N THR A 139 7.14 13.04 -6.26
CA THR A 139 5.69 13.29 -6.14
C THR A 139 4.86 12.21 -6.83
N SER A 140 5.31 11.73 -8.01
CA SER A 140 4.62 10.66 -8.75
C SER A 140 4.67 9.33 -8.00
N ILE A 141 5.79 8.95 -7.39
CA ILE A 141 5.92 7.74 -6.55
C ILE A 141 4.95 7.81 -5.37
N LEU A 142 4.92 8.95 -4.66
CA LEU A 142 4.08 9.13 -3.48
C LEU A 142 2.59 9.07 -3.83
N ALA A 143 2.17 9.80 -4.87
CA ALA A 143 0.79 9.79 -5.34
C ALA A 143 0.35 8.40 -5.83
N PHE A 144 1.22 7.69 -6.57
CA PHE A 144 0.96 6.31 -6.98
C PHE A 144 0.68 5.41 -5.79
N TYR A 145 1.54 5.43 -4.77
CA TYR A 145 1.35 4.57 -3.60
C TYR A 145 0.17 5.02 -2.74
N ALA A 146 -0.13 6.31 -2.64
CA ALA A 146 -1.33 6.78 -1.96
C ALA A 146 -2.60 6.18 -2.59
N TYR A 147 -2.78 6.31 -3.90
CA TYR A 147 -3.93 5.73 -4.60
C TYR A 147 -3.91 4.20 -4.58
N PHE A 148 -2.75 3.57 -4.68
CA PHE A 148 -2.65 2.12 -4.64
C PHE A 148 -3.04 1.55 -3.27
N ILE A 149 -2.59 2.15 -2.17
CA ILE A 149 -2.96 1.79 -0.80
C ILE A 149 -4.47 1.96 -0.59
N ILE A 150 -5.03 3.10 -0.99
CA ILE A 150 -6.48 3.36 -0.90
C ILE A 150 -7.25 2.31 -1.71
N GLY A 151 -6.82 2.04 -2.94
CA GLY A 151 -7.45 1.02 -3.78
C GLY A 151 -7.45 -0.38 -3.14
N MET A 152 -6.34 -0.78 -2.54
CA MET A 152 -6.21 -2.06 -1.82
C MET A 152 -7.12 -2.11 -0.58
N ASP A 153 -7.20 -1.03 0.16
CA ASP A 153 -8.07 -0.92 1.33
C ASP A 153 -9.54 -1.09 0.93
N TYR A 154 -10.00 -0.33 -0.08
CA TYR A 154 -11.38 -0.43 -0.58
C TYR A 154 -11.71 -1.83 -1.12
N ASP A 155 -10.78 -2.50 -1.82
CA ASP A 155 -10.97 -3.88 -2.26
C ASP A 155 -11.07 -4.86 -1.10
N SER A 156 -10.47 -4.57 0.04
CA SER A 156 -10.55 -5.41 1.23
C SER A 156 -11.92 -5.33 1.95
N PHE A 157 -12.69 -4.27 1.73
CA PHE A 157 -14.01 -4.06 2.31
C PHE A 157 -15.15 -4.29 1.32
N SER A 158 -14.96 -4.00 0.04
CA SER A 158 -15.98 -4.08 -1.00
C SER A 158 -15.42 -4.69 -2.29
N LEU A 159 -16.16 -5.62 -2.87
CA LEU A 159 -15.75 -6.31 -4.09
C LEU A 159 -15.45 -5.30 -5.22
N LYS A 160 -14.18 -5.21 -5.61
CA LYS A 160 -13.68 -4.26 -6.62
C LYS A 160 -13.94 -2.77 -6.31
N GLY A 161 -14.10 -2.44 -5.01
CA GLY A 161 -14.33 -1.06 -4.56
C GLY A 161 -13.16 -0.12 -4.87
N GLY A 162 -11.94 -0.65 -4.94
CA GLY A 162 -10.72 0.11 -5.24
C GLY A 162 -10.55 0.52 -6.71
N THR A 163 -11.44 0.12 -7.64
CA THR A 163 -11.29 0.38 -9.08
C THR A 163 -10.99 1.84 -9.43
N PRO A 164 -11.70 2.86 -8.90
CA PRO A 164 -11.42 4.26 -9.24
C PRO A 164 -9.99 4.66 -8.86
N TYR A 165 -9.49 4.19 -7.74
CA TYR A 165 -8.16 4.54 -7.22
C TYR A 165 -7.05 3.86 -8.00
N PHE A 166 -7.24 2.61 -8.44
CA PHE A 166 -6.29 1.96 -9.35
C PHE A 166 -6.27 2.63 -10.72
N GLN A 167 -7.38 3.21 -11.19
CA GLN A 167 -7.41 4.01 -12.42
C GLN A 167 -6.60 5.29 -12.27
N GLU A 168 -6.67 5.99 -11.14
CA GLU A 168 -5.80 7.14 -10.84
C GLU A 168 -4.32 6.73 -10.78
N ALA A 169 -4.00 5.61 -10.11
CA ALA A 169 -2.64 5.07 -10.08
C ALA A 169 -2.13 4.73 -11.49
N GLN A 170 -2.97 4.16 -12.36
CA GLN A 170 -2.64 3.88 -13.76
C GLN A 170 -2.37 5.17 -14.57
N GLN A 171 -3.15 6.22 -14.33
CA GLN A 171 -2.94 7.50 -14.96
C GLN A 171 -1.59 8.11 -14.57
N ILE A 172 -1.22 8.01 -13.29
CA ILE A 172 0.10 8.44 -12.80
C ILE A 172 1.22 7.65 -13.49
N VAL A 173 1.08 6.33 -13.62
CA VAL A 173 2.06 5.49 -14.35
C VAL A 173 2.23 5.98 -15.78
N THR A 174 1.12 6.26 -16.48
CA THR A 174 1.14 6.73 -17.88
C THR A 174 1.90 8.05 -18.00
N LEU A 175 1.65 9.00 -17.13
CA LEU A 175 2.30 10.30 -17.12
C LEU A 175 3.78 10.22 -16.73
N ALA A 176 4.11 9.41 -15.72
CA ALA A 176 5.47 9.29 -15.20
C ALA A 176 6.46 8.62 -16.16
N GLN A 177 5.97 7.87 -17.16
CA GLN A 177 6.83 7.32 -18.23
C GLN A 177 7.59 8.41 -18.99
N THR A 178 7.05 9.63 -19.07
CA THR A 178 7.68 10.77 -19.74
C THR A 178 8.90 11.29 -19.00
N GLY A 179 8.98 11.09 -17.69
CA GLY A 179 10.09 11.54 -16.85
C GLY A 179 11.37 10.72 -16.95
N GLY A 180 11.33 9.56 -17.62
CA GLY A 180 12.50 8.72 -17.87
C GLY A 180 13.05 7.91 -16.69
N ALA A 181 12.48 8.06 -15.48
CA ALA A 181 12.87 7.27 -14.31
C ALA A 181 12.39 5.81 -14.45
N ALA A 182 13.09 4.88 -13.77
CA ALA A 182 12.73 3.46 -13.75
C ALA A 182 11.48 3.17 -12.90
N GLY A 183 10.87 2.02 -13.13
CA GLY A 183 9.72 1.51 -12.37
C GLY A 183 8.37 1.83 -12.99
N TRP A 184 8.31 2.52 -14.14
CA TRP A 184 7.06 2.97 -14.75
C TRP A 184 6.69 2.28 -16.06
N LYS A 185 7.58 1.46 -16.65
CA LYS A 185 7.38 0.91 -18.00
C LYS A 185 7.24 -0.60 -17.99
N SER A 186 6.36 -1.12 -18.86
CA SER A 186 6.22 -2.57 -19.11
C SER A 186 7.45 -3.19 -19.80
N SER A 187 8.26 -2.38 -20.50
CA SER A 187 9.45 -2.82 -21.22
C SER A 187 10.68 -3.04 -20.32
N GLU A 188 10.59 -2.71 -19.04
CA GLU A 188 11.66 -2.97 -18.09
C GLU A 188 11.84 -4.46 -17.83
N SER A 189 13.10 -4.90 -17.65
CA SER A 189 13.42 -6.30 -17.38
C SER A 189 12.86 -6.78 -16.05
N ASN A 190 12.90 -5.94 -15.02
CA ASN A 190 12.29 -6.23 -13.72
C ASN A 190 10.78 -5.94 -13.76
N LYS A 191 9.97 -7.00 -13.71
CA LYS A 191 8.52 -6.91 -13.66
C LYS A 191 7.96 -6.62 -12.25
N ARG A 192 8.81 -6.48 -11.24
CA ARG A 192 8.44 -6.05 -9.89
C ARG A 192 8.51 -4.52 -9.82
N ASN A 193 7.60 -3.84 -10.52
CA ASN A 193 7.57 -2.40 -10.63
C ASN A 193 6.14 -1.85 -10.57
N ARG A 194 6.00 -0.53 -10.50
CA ARG A 194 4.72 0.18 -10.36
C ARG A 194 3.78 -0.04 -11.55
N PHE A 195 4.33 -0.19 -12.78
CA PHE A 195 3.52 -0.51 -13.93
C PHE A 195 2.76 -1.83 -13.71
N TYR A 196 3.48 -2.92 -13.40
CA TYR A 196 2.83 -4.24 -13.23
C TYR A 196 1.96 -4.31 -11.97
N LEU A 197 2.29 -3.57 -10.91
CA LEU A 197 1.43 -3.50 -9.73
C LEU A 197 0.01 -3.06 -10.09
N VAL A 198 -0.13 -1.94 -10.80
CA VAL A 198 -1.47 -1.41 -11.12
C VAL A 198 -2.11 -2.11 -12.30
N ASP A 199 -1.35 -2.49 -13.31
CA ASP A 199 -1.82 -3.25 -14.46
C ASP A 199 -2.50 -4.56 -14.03
N ASN A 200 -1.89 -5.29 -13.08
CA ASN A 200 -2.46 -6.50 -12.50
C ASN A 200 -3.74 -6.26 -11.65
N MET A 201 -4.06 -5.02 -11.29
CA MET A 201 -5.32 -4.71 -10.60
C MET A 201 -6.47 -4.41 -11.58
N LEU A 202 -6.15 -4.01 -12.80
CA LEU A 202 -7.15 -3.53 -13.77
C LEU A 202 -7.44 -4.50 -14.90
N GLN A 203 -6.50 -5.41 -15.24
CA GLN A 203 -6.74 -6.38 -16.31
C GLN A 203 -7.69 -7.51 -15.86
N PRO A 204 -8.64 -7.92 -16.72
CA PRO A 204 -9.64 -8.96 -16.39
C PRO A 204 -9.04 -10.30 -15.95
N VAL A 205 -7.88 -10.70 -16.48
CA VAL A 205 -7.21 -11.95 -16.13
C VAL A 205 -6.83 -12.00 -14.63
N PHE A 206 -6.64 -10.86 -13.99
CA PHE A 206 -6.30 -10.74 -12.58
C PHE A 206 -7.50 -10.43 -11.67
N GLU A 207 -8.72 -10.37 -12.21
CA GLU A 207 -9.93 -10.15 -11.40
C GLU A 207 -10.05 -11.13 -10.22
N PRO A 208 -9.69 -12.44 -10.35
CA PRO A 208 -9.73 -13.35 -9.22
C PRO A 208 -8.82 -12.95 -8.04
N PHE A 209 -7.74 -12.19 -8.27
CA PHE A 209 -6.90 -11.66 -7.20
C PHE A 209 -7.66 -10.62 -6.35
N ARG A 210 -8.40 -9.72 -6.98
CA ARG A 210 -9.22 -8.73 -6.27
C ARG A 210 -10.37 -9.38 -5.50
N VAL A 211 -10.98 -10.43 -6.08
CA VAL A 211 -11.97 -11.26 -5.38
C VAL A 211 -11.33 -11.96 -4.17
N CYS A 212 -10.10 -12.47 -4.32
CA CYS A 212 -9.35 -13.07 -3.23
C CYS A 212 -9.11 -12.08 -2.09
N ILE A 213 -8.69 -10.84 -2.37
CA ILE A 213 -8.49 -9.80 -1.35
C ILE A 213 -9.78 -9.57 -0.54
N TYR A 214 -10.92 -9.40 -1.23
CA TYR A 214 -12.22 -9.22 -0.57
C TYR A 214 -12.61 -10.43 0.27
N GLN A 215 -12.54 -11.64 -0.28
CA GLN A 215 -12.94 -12.86 0.44
C GLN A 215 -12.03 -13.10 1.64
N TYR A 216 -10.73 -12.94 1.46
CA TYR A 216 -9.76 -13.12 2.53
C TYR A 216 -10.05 -12.21 3.72
N HIS A 217 -10.24 -10.92 3.47
CA HIS A 217 -10.40 -9.94 4.54
C HIS A 217 -11.84 -9.89 5.06
N ARG A 218 -12.82 -9.65 4.16
CA ARG A 218 -14.20 -9.40 4.58
C ARG A 218 -14.96 -10.66 4.99
N LEU A 219 -14.77 -11.75 4.24
CA LEU A 219 -15.46 -13.01 4.48
C LEU A 219 -14.62 -13.99 5.31
N GLY A 220 -13.31 -13.75 5.42
CA GLY A 220 -12.37 -14.54 6.22
C GLY A 220 -12.02 -13.84 7.53
N ILE A 221 -11.07 -12.93 7.52
CA ILE A 221 -10.51 -12.26 8.72
C ILE A 221 -11.60 -11.63 9.60
N ASP A 222 -12.54 -10.88 9.01
CA ASP A 222 -13.60 -10.21 9.75
C ASP A 222 -14.62 -11.17 10.38
N GLN A 223 -14.64 -12.44 9.96
CA GLN A 223 -15.52 -13.47 10.53
C GLN A 223 -14.87 -14.26 11.67
N LEU A 224 -13.54 -14.19 11.84
CA LEU A 224 -12.82 -15.02 12.82
C LEU A 224 -13.30 -14.79 14.27
N TYR A 225 -13.80 -13.61 14.60
CA TYR A 225 -14.29 -13.32 15.93
C TYR A 225 -15.59 -14.11 16.27
N ASP A 226 -16.58 -14.07 15.38
CA ASP A 226 -17.89 -14.67 15.62
C ASP A 226 -18.02 -16.10 15.09
N LYS A 227 -17.30 -16.42 13.99
CA LYS A 227 -17.44 -17.64 13.19
C LYS A 227 -16.09 -18.17 12.73
N LYS A 228 -15.25 -18.55 13.71
CA LYS A 228 -13.84 -18.89 13.46
C LYS A 228 -13.64 -19.90 12.35
N GLU A 229 -14.36 -21.03 12.38
CA GLU A 229 -14.18 -22.11 11.40
C GLU A 229 -14.69 -21.72 10.00
N GLU A 230 -15.78 -20.93 9.94
CA GLU A 230 -16.28 -20.40 8.66
C GLU A 230 -15.26 -19.40 8.07
N GLY A 231 -14.69 -18.52 8.92
CA GLY A 231 -13.64 -17.58 8.53
C GLY A 231 -12.39 -18.30 7.98
N LYS A 232 -11.89 -19.34 8.65
CA LYS A 232 -10.78 -20.15 8.17
C LYS A 232 -11.06 -20.81 6.81
N LYS A 233 -12.26 -21.38 6.64
CA LYS A 233 -12.69 -21.96 5.37
C LYS A 233 -12.72 -20.91 4.25
N ALA A 234 -13.24 -19.71 4.53
CA ALA A 234 -13.26 -18.60 3.56
C ALA A 234 -11.86 -18.15 3.18
N ILE A 235 -10.92 -18.07 4.14
CA ILE A 235 -9.51 -17.77 3.89
C ILE A 235 -8.89 -18.80 2.95
N SER A 236 -9.03 -20.09 3.24
CA SER A 236 -8.49 -21.16 2.38
C SER A 236 -9.12 -21.14 0.99
N ALA A 237 -10.44 -20.90 0.89
CA ALA A 237 -11.15 -20.81 -0.39
C ALA A 237 -10.67 -19.61 -1.22
N ALA A 238 -10.34 -18.47 -0.58
CA ALA A 238 -9.85 -17.29 -1.27
C ALA A 238 -8.55 -17.56 -2.04
N PHE A 239 -7.61 -18.33 -1.47
CA PHE A 239 -6.37 -18.68 -2.17
C PHE A 239 -6.58 -19.59 -3.39
N ASN A 240 -7.60 -20.44 -3.42
CA ASN A 240 -7.90 -21.25 -4.61
C ASN A 240 -8.21 -20.40 -5.84
N LEU A 241 -8.75 -19.18 -5.66
CA LEU A 241 -9.02 -18.25 -6.75
C LEU A 241 -7.75 -17.80 -7.49
N LEU A 242 -6.59 -17.93 -6.87
CA LEU A 242 -5.30 -17.52 -7.45
C LEU A 242 -4.73 -18.54 -8.42
N SER A 243 -5.19 -19.80 -8.36
CA SER A 243 -4.66 -20.90 -9.18
C SER A 243 -4.74 -20.64 -10.69
N PRO A 244 -5.84 -20.13 -11.28
CA PRO A 244 -5.90 -19.82 -12.70
C PRO A 244 -4.93 -18.70 -13.12
N ILE A 245 -4.73 -17.70 -12.25
CA ILE A 245 -3.77 -16.62 -12.50
C ILE A 245 -2.36 -17.19 -12.58
N MET A 246 -1.95 -17.94 -11.56
CA MET A 246 -0.58 -18.48 -11.48
C MET A 246 -0.29 -19.52 -12.57
N ALA A 247 -1.31 -20.23 -13.06
CA ALA A 247 -1.16 -21.15 -14.20
C ALA A 247 -0.88 -20.41 -15.52
N THR A 248 -1.46 -19.22 -15.72
CA THR A 248 -1.32 -18.44 -16.98
C THR A 248 -0.27 -17.34 -16.89
N ARG A 249 -0.05 -16.79 -15.69
CA ARG A 249 0.87 -15.68 -15.39
C ARG A 249 1.67 -16.01 -14.12
N PRO A 250 2.61 -16.96 -14.17
CA PRO A 250 3.44 -17.32 -13.03
C PRO A 250 4.25 -16.10 -12.55
N ASN A 251 4.57 -16.06 -11.27
CA ASN A 251 5.33 -14.97 -10.63
C ASN A 251 4.66 -13.60 -10.72
N THR A 252 3.33 -13.55 -10.83
CA THR A 252 2.58 -12.28 -10.77
C THR A 252 2.92 -11.54 -9.48
N VAL A 253 3.48 -10.33 -9.60
CA VAL A 253 4.03 -9.57 -8.47
C VAL A 253 3.03 -9.34 -7.35
N ASN A 254 1.77 -9.00 -7.67
CA ASN A 254 0.72 -8.78 -6.68
C ASN A 254 0.41 -10.04 -5.88
N VAL A 255 0.27 -11.19 -6.56
CA VAL A 255 -0.02 -12.47 -5.91
C VAL A 255 1.13 -12.90 -5.01
N VAL A 256 2.36 -12.91 -5.53
CA VAL A 256 3.55 -13.32 -4.75
C VAL A 256 3.74 -12.41 -3.52
N SER A 257 3.60 -11.10 -3.67
CA SER A 257 3.73 -10.15 -2.55
C SER A 257 2.63 -10.34 -1.51
N PHE A 258 1.40 -10.63 -1.93
CA PHE A 258 0.28 -10.92 -1.03
C PHE A 258 0.52 -12.21 -0.25
N LEU A 259 0.85 -13.31 -0.92
CA LEU A 259 1.12 -14.60 -0.27
C LEU A 259 2.25 -14.49 0.75
N PHE A 260 3.35 -13.83 0.37
CA PHE A 260 4.49 -13.60 1.25
C PHE A 260 4.07 -12.81 2.52
N GLY A 261 3.32 -11.72 2.33
CA GLY A 261 2.84 -10.87 3.43
C GLY A 261 1.86 -11.57 4.38
N LYS A 262 1.21 -12.67 3.94
CA LYS A 262 0.20 -13.40 4.72
C LYS A 262 0.74 -14.59 5.51
N THR A 263 1.97 -15.02 5.30
CA THR A 263 2.47 -16.29 5.87
C THR A 263 2.39 -16.34 7.39
N THR A 264 2.89 -15.31 8.08
CA THR A 264 2.86 -15.26 9.55
C THR A 264 1.43 -15.17 10.10
N GLU A 265 0.56 -14.41 9.42
CA GLU A 265 -0.86 -14.31 9.75
C GLU A 265 -1.55 -15.68 9.65
N LEU A 266 -1.29 -16.40 8.56
CA LEU A 266 -1.83 -17.76 8.33
C LEU A 266 -1.34 -18.75 9.37
N LYS A 267 -0.04 -18.72 9.73
CA LYS A 267 0.50 -19.54 10.81
C LYS A 267 -0.28 -19.36 12.11
N ASN A 268 -0.55 -18.12 12.48
CA ASN A 268 -1.29 -17.79 13.70
C ASN A 268 -2.76 -18.20 13.63
N ILE A 269 -3.44 -17.93 12.50
CA ILE A 269 -4.87 -18.25 12.31
C ILE A 269 -5.11 -19.78 12.36
N PHE A 270 -4.22 -20.54 11.73
CA PHE A 270 -4.35 -22.00 11.61
C PHE A 270 -3.60 -22.78 12.72
N SER A 271 -3.04 -22.09 13.73
CA SER A 271 -2.25 -22.74 14.79
C SER A 271 -3.00 -23.88 15.51
N ASP A 272 -4.29 -23.72 15.73
CA ASP A 272 -5.17 -24.68 16.41
C ASP A 272 -6.03 -25.53 15.43
N SER A 273 -5.76 -25.45 14.12
CA SER A 273 -6.46 -26.27 13.13
C SER A 273 -5.91 -27.70 13.07
N GLU A 274 -6.73 -28.63 12.58
CA GLU A 274 -6.29 -30.00 12.33
C GLU A 274 -5.10 -30.03 11.35
N LEU A 275 -4.22 -31.00 11.53
CA LEU A 275 -3.01 -31.14 10.70
C LEU A 275 -3.34 -31.23 9.20
N LYS A 276 -4.45 -31.89 8.87
CA LYS A 276 -4.92 -32.03 7.49
C LYS A 276 -5.21 -30.66 6.87
N ASP A 277 -5.93 -29.78 7.56
CA ASP A 277 -6.28 -28.43 7.07
C ASP A 277 -5.03 -27.57 6.86
N LYS A 278 -4.08 -27.65 7.79
CA LYS A 278 -2.77 -26.99 7.64
C LYS A 278 -2.01 -27.53 6.43
N GLN A 279 -1.97 -28.85 6.22
CA GLN A 279 -1.29 -29.49 5.08
C GLN A 279 -1.94 -29.09 3.75
N ASP A 280 -3.26 -29.07 3.66
CA ASP A 280 -4.00 -28.68 2.45
C ASP A 280 -3.69 -27.22 2.09
N LEU A 281 -3.72 -26.32 3.07
CA LEU A 281 -3.35 -24.92 2.89
C LEU A 281 -1.89 -24.77 2.43
N VAL A 282 -0.94 -25.41 3.10
CA VAL A 282 0.48 -25.34 2.77
C VAL A 282 0.76 -25.90 1.36
N ASN A 283 0.13 -27.00 0.99
CA ASN A 283 0.26 -27.58 -0.36
C ASN A 283 -0.26 -26.61 -1.43
N LEU A 284 -1.37 -25.91 -1.17
CA LEU A 284 -1.90 -24.91 -2.08
C LEU A 284 -0.92 -23.73 -2.21
N LEU A 285 -0.42 -23.19 -1.10
CA LEU A 285 0.53 -22.04 -1.12
C LEU A 285 1.82 -22.40 -1.86
N LYS A 286 2.37 -23.59 -1.62
CA LYS A 286 3.55 -24.11 -2.34
C LYS A 286 3.32 -24.26 -3.85
N LYS A 287 2.11 -24.62 -4.26
CA LYS A 287 1.73 -24.69 -5.66
C LYS A 287 1.61 -23.32 -6.29
N LEU A 288 1.08 -22.33 -5.54
CA LEU A 288 0.92 -20.95 -6.01
C LEU A 288 2.25 -20.23 -6.12
N ASP A 289 3.16 -20.44 -5.17
CA ASP A 289 4.46 -19.78 -5.08
C ASP A 289 5.57 -20.77 -4.68
N PRO A 290 6.06 -21.57 -5.64
CA PRO A 290 7.08 -22.57 -5.37
C PRO A 290 8.42 -22.03 -4.85
N ALA A 291 8.74 -20.76 -5.14
CA ALA A 291 9.98 -20.14 -4.73
C ALA A 291 10.08 -19.99 -3.19
N ASN A 292 8.95 -19.90 -2.49
CA ASN A 292 8.86 -19.70 -1.05
C ASN A 292 8.40 -20.96 -0.27
N ASN A 293 8.62 -22.15 -0.80
CA ASN A 293 8.18 -23.42 -0.19
C ASN A 293 8.59 -23.58 1.27
N THR A 294 9.82 -23.22 1.62
CA THR A 294 10.34 -23.35 3.00
C THR A 294 9.57 -22.40 3.93
N LEU A 295 9.26 -21.20 3.49
CA LEU A 295 8.50 -20.23 4.27
C LEU A 295 7.10 -20.76 4.59
N TYR A 296 6.39 -21.31 3.59
CA TYR A 296 5.04 -21.84 3.81
C TYR A 296 5.03 -23.08 4.70
N SER A 297 6.12 -23.87 4.73
CA SER A 297 6.22 -25.04 5.62
C SER A 297 6.16 -24.66 7.10
N THR A 298 6.54 -23.43 7.48
CA THR A 298 6.47 -22.96 8.87
C THR A 298 5.05 -22.85 9.43
N ILE A 299 4.01 -22.93 8.58
CA ILE A 299 2.60 -22.96 9.00
C ILE A 299 2.26 -24.31 9.68
N LEU A 300 3.01 -25.37 9.38
CA LEU A 300 2.82 -26.68 9.98
C LEU A 300 3.33 -26.77 11.43
N ASP A 301 4.27 -25.89 11.79
CA ASP A 301 4.84 -25.79 13.15
C ASP A 301 3.84 -25.14 14.13
#